data_ef4733380840bf4748261581bc8e23f6
#
_entry.id   ef4733380840bf4748261581bc8e23f6
#
_cell.length_a   1.000
_cell.length_b   1.000
_cell.length_c   1.000
_cell.angle_alpha   90.00
_cell.angle_beta   90.00
_cell.angle_gamma   90.00
#
_symmetry.space_group_name_H-M   'P 1'
#
loop_
_entity.id
_entity.type
_entity.pdbx_description
1 polymer ?
#
loop_
_entity_poly.entity_id
_entity_poly.type
_entity_poly.pdbx_seq_one_letter_code
_entity_poly.pdbx_strand_id
1 'polypeptide(L)'
;MDTGDGERCGGGMGGDRRNAVVTGGAGFLGSHLCERLLREGASVVCVDDFSTGNPDNIAHLMSDDRFSLVKRDICTGLEVDGPVDAIVHLASPASPQDYLRLPVETLRVGSAGTLAALELARRTAARLVYASSSEVYGDPLVHPQDESYWGNVNPLGPRSVYDEGKRFGEAAVAAYVREHGVDACVVRLFNTYGPRMKPDDGRMVPNFVVQALEGKPLTVYGSGRQTRSLCYVSDTVEALLRAVGSDHPGPMNLGNPVEMTVLEVAELIRDLTGSTSEITFLPGMEDDPRLRRPEIALARRVLGWQPEVSLRQGLAEVISSFRDLRAAARLGAAD
;
A
#
# COMPACT_ATOMS: atom_id res chain seq x y z
N MET A 1 -17.70 43.88 14.26
CA MET A 1 -18.83 43.17 13.69
C MET A 1 -18.35 42.65 12.33
N ASP A 2 -17.90 41.48 12.28
CA ASP A 2 -18.32 40.49 11.31
C ASP A 2 -17.74 39.15 11.67
N THR A 3 -18.55 38.17 11.52
CA THR A 3 -18.52 36.88 12.13
C THR A 3 -17.68 35.94 11.27
N GLY A 4 -16.74 35.22 11.92
CA GLY A 4 -15.98 34.18 11.30
C GLY A 4 -16.84 33.02 10.84
N ASP A 5 -16.74 32.67 9.58
CA ASP A 5 -17.16 31.36 9.06
C ASP A 5 -16.01 30.38 9.29
N GLY A 6 -16.21 29.52 10.26
CA GLY A 6 -15.39 28.34 10.48
C GLY A 6 -15.68 27.31 9.39
N GLU A 7 -14.87 27.26 8.34
CA GLU A 7 -14.91 26.19 7.37
C GLU A 7 -14.54 24.85 8.03
N ARG A 8 -15.52 23.97 8.01
CA ARG A 8 -15.39 22.58 8.46
C ARG A 8 -14.41 21.85 7.54
N CYS A 9 -13.26 21.47 8.06
CA CYS A 9 -12.39 20.45 7.42
C CYS A 9 -13.14 19.12 7.41
N GLY A 10 -13.99 18.91 6.41
CA GLY A 10 -14.58 17.61 6.09
C GLY A 10 -13.56 16.81 5.29
N GLY A 11 -12.90 15.84 5.90
CA GLY A 11 -11.98 14.91 5.24
C GLY A 11 -12.75 13.85 4.45
N GLY A 12 -13.41 14.23 3.36
CA GLY A 12 -14.00 13.33 2.37
C GLY A 12 -13.43 13.58 0.98
N MET A 13 -13.69 12.70 0.02
CA MET A 13 -13.41 12.97 -1.39
C MET A 13 -14.03 14.33 -1.74
N GLY A 14 -13.25 15.29 -2.26
CA GLY A 14 -13.72 16.62 -2.61
C GLY A 14 -15.01 16.54 -3.44
N GLY A 15 -16.03 17.27 -3.06
CA GLY A 15 -17.47 17.21 -3.34
C GLY A 15 -18.03 16.59 -4.63
N ASP A 16 -17.23 16.30 -5.68
CA ASP A 16 -17.72 15.83 -6.98
C ASP A 16 -17.08 14.53 -7.50
N ARG A 17 -16.05 13.95 -6.84
CA ARG A 17 -15.36 12.76 -7.34
C ARG A 17 -16.03 11.48 -6.86
N ARG A 18 -17.12 11.06 -7.53
CA ARG A 18 -17.97 9.95 -7.09
C ARG A 18 -17.70 8.62 -7.78
N ASN A 19 -16.94 8.61 -8.91
CA ASN A 19 -16.68 7.40 -9.69
C ASN A 19 -15.18 7.11 -9.66
N ALA A 20 -14.78 6.11 -8.88
CA ALA A 20 -13.40 5.78 -8.65
C ALA A 20 -13.01 4.46 -9.32
N VAL A 21 -11.86 4.42 -9.98
CA VAL A 21 -11.21 3.20 -10.47
C VAL A 21 -10.06 2.86 -9.53
N VAL A 22 -10.05 1.64 -9.00
CA VAL A 22 -8.97 1.13 -8.14
C VAL A 22 -8.32 -0.06 -8.86
N THR A 23 -7.13 0.14 -9.40
CA THR A 23 -6.35 -0.97 -9.96
C THR A 23 -5.58 -1.70 -8.88
N GLY A 24 -5.52 -3.03 -8.92
CA GLY A 24 -5.04 -3.83 -7.79
C GLY A 24 -6.05 -3.84 -6.64
N GLY A 25 -7.35 -3.68 -6.95
CA GLY A 25 -8.42 -3.49 -5.95
C GLY A 25 -8.73 -4.74 -5.14
N ALA A 26 -8.37 -5.94 -5.59
CA ALA A 26 -8.48 -7.18 -4.83
C ALA A 26 -7.24 -7.50 -3.98
N GLY A 27 -6.21 -6.65 -4.07
CA GLY A 27 -5.03 -6.73 -3.22
C GLY A 27 -5.29 -6.26 -1.78
N PHE A 28 -4.23 -6.31 -0.95
CA PHE A 28 -4.29 -5.89 0.44
C PHE A 28 -4.81 -4.45 0.60
N LEU A 29 -4.08 -3.45 0.12
CA LEU A 29 -4.48 -2.03 0.24
C LEU A 29 -5.73 -1.73 -0.59
N GLY A 30 -5.79 -2.28 -1.81
CA GLY A 30 -6.88 -2.01 -2.75
C GLY A 30 -8.24 -2.39 -2.20
N SER A 31 -8.37 -3.52 -1.53
CA SER A 31 -9.65 -3.99 -0.97
C SER A 31 -10.15 -3.10 0.19
N HIS A 32 -9.25 -2.63 1.05
CA HIS A 32 -9.59 -1.67 2.09
C HIS A 32 -9.98 -0.30 1.50
N LEU A 33 -9.30 0.13 0.44
CA LEU A 33 -9.62 1.39 -0.25
C LEU A 33 -10.98 1.30 -0.96
N CYS A 34 -11.26 0.21 -1.68
CA CYS A 34 -12.57 -0.01 -2.32
C CYS A 34 -13.71 0.07 -1.28
N GLU A 35 -13.56 -0.63 -0.17
CA GLU A 35 -14.53 -0.60 0.92
C GLU A 35 -14.71 0.81 1.50
N ARG A 36 -13.61 1.54 1.72
CA ARG A 36 -13.68 2.91 2.24
C ARG A 36 -14.34 3.88 1.26
N LEU A 37 -14.04 3.80 -0.03
CA LEU A 37 -14.66 4.63 -1.07
C LEU A 37 -16.17 4.40 -1.15
N LEU A 38 -16.63 3.14 -1.08
CA LEU A 38 -18.06 2.81 -1.02
C LEU A 38 -18.74 3.41 0.22
N ARG A 39 -18.08 3.37 1.39
CA ARG A 39 -18.58 4.00 2.62
C ARG A 39 -18.71 5.52 2.51
N GLU A 40 -17.83 6.17 1.73
CA GLU A 40 -17.91 7.60 1.40
C GLU A 40 -18.96 7.91 0.31
N GLY A 41 -19.69 6.91 -0.18
CA GLY A 41 -20.76 7.08 -1.16
C GLY A 41 -20.30 7.07 -2.62
N ALA A 42 -19.05 6.71 -2.89
CA ALA A 42 -18.56 6.59 -4.27
C ALA A 42 -19.04 5.31 -4.95
N SER A 43 -19.10 5.33 -6.28
CA SER A 43 -19.11 4.12 -7.12
C SER A 43 -17.67 3.68 -7.39
N VAL A 44 -17.41 2.38 -7.32
CA VAL A 44 -16.05 1.84 -7.40
C VAL A 44 -15.95 0.78 -8.49
N VAL A 45 -15.04 0.98 -9.44
CA VAL A 45 -14.61 -0.04 -10.39
C VAL A 45 -13.29 -0.63 -9.88
N CYS A 46 -13.33 -1.85 -9.39
CA CYS A 46 -12.17 -2.63 -8.99
C CYS A 46 -11.59 -3.32 -10.23
N VAL A 47 -10.32 -3.06 -10.56
CA VAL A 47 -9.62 -3.74 -11.66
C VAL A 47 -8.50 -4.57 -11.08
N ASP A 48 -8.53 -5.90 -11.31
CA ASP A 48 -7.52 -6.83 -10.80
C ASP A 48 -7.47 -8.08 -11.70
N ASP A 49 -6.30 -8.65 -11.92
CA ASP A 49 -6.12 -9.90 -12.67
C ASP A 49 -6.00 -11.13 -11.75
N PHE A 50 -5.93 -10.89 -10.45
CA PHE A 50 -5.71 -11.86 -9.39
C PHE A 50 -4.37 -12.60 -9.44
N SER A 51 -3.37 -12.06 -10.14
CA SER A 51 -2.01 -12.64 -10.13
C SER A 51 -1.40 -12.66 -8.73
N THR A 52 -1.71 -11.65 -7.93
CA THR A 52 -1.35 -11.55 -6.50
C THR A 52 -2.53 -11.12 -5.62
N GLY A 53 -3.62 -10.63 -6.18
CA GLY A 53 -4.87 -10.30 -5.50
C GLY A 53 -5.60 -11.55 -5.01
N ASN A 54 -6.51 -11.37 -4.02
CA ASN A 54 -7.38 -12.44 -3.53
C ASN A 54 -8.85 -12.02 -3.69
N PRO A 55 -9.68 -12.79 -4.44
CA PRO A 55 -11.11 -12.52 -4.56
C PRO A 55 -11.85 -12.40 -3.23
N ASP A 56 -11.45 -13.15 -2.22
CA ASP A 56 -12.07 -13.13 -0.90
C ASP A 56 -11.98 -11.77 -0.21
N ASN A 57 -10.93 -10.99 -0.55
CA ASN A 57 -10.76 -9.64 0.00
C ASN A 57 -11.88 -8.68 -0.40
N ILE A 58 -12.57 -8.94 -1.52
CA ILE A 58 -13.63 -8.09 -2.09
C ILE A 58 -14.99 -8.79 -2.17
N ALA A 59 -15.09 -10.07 -1.75
CA ALA A 59 -16.31 -10.86 -1.87
C ALA A 59 -17.52 -10.19 -1.19
N HIS A 60 -17.31 -9.57 -0.04
CA HIS A 60 -18.34 -8.85 0.70
C HIS A 60 -18.83 -7.55 0.01
N LEU A 61 -18.10 -7.03 -0.99
CA LEU A 61 -18.45 -5.84 -1.74
C LEU A 61 -19.31 -6.16 -2.98
N MET A 62 -19.31 -7.42 -3.42
CA MET A 62 -19.97 -7.84 -4.68
C MET A 62 -21.50 -7.67 -4.69
N SER A 63 -22.12 -7.48 -3.53
CA SER A 63 -23.55 -7.22 -3.38
C SER A 63 -23.93 -5.73 -3.36
N ASP A 64 -22.97 -4.81 -3.38
CA ASP A 64 -23.23 -3.37 -3.45
C ASP A 64 -23.36 -2.96 -4.93
N ASP A 65 -24.50 -2.39 -5.32
CA ASP A 65 -24.78 -1.97 -6.72
C ASP A 65 -23.80 -0.89 -7.22
N ARG A 66 -23.07 -0.23 -6.33
CA ARG A 66 -22.05 0.77 -6.65
C ARG A 66 -20.65 0.15 -6.86
N PHE A 67 -20.51 -1.16 -6.63
CA PHE A 67 -19.25 -1.87 -6.83
C PHE A 67 -19.28 -2.72 -8.08
N SER A 68 -18.25 -2.60 -8.91
CA SER A 68 -18.07 -3.48 -10.06
C SER A 68 -16.65 -4.02 -10.13
N LEU A 69 -16.51 -5.27 -10.57
CA LEU A 69 -15.22 -5.94 -10.74
C LEU A 69 -14.93 -6.14 -12.22
N VAL A 70 -13.79 -5.64 -12.67
CA VAL A 70 -13.22 -5.89 -14.00
C VAL A 70 -12.00 -6.78 -13.83
N LYS A 71 -12.13 -8.07 -14.14
CA LYS A 71 -10.98 -9.00 -14.14
C LYS A 71 -10.12 -8.77 -15.38
N ARG A 72 -9.00 -8.07 -15.23
CA ARG A 72 -8.13 -7.70 -16.36
C ARG A 72 -6.68 -7.46 -15.93
N ASP A 73 -5.74 -7.92 -16.75
CA ASP A 73 -4.34 -7.45 -16.72
C ASP A 73 -4.28 -6.03 -17.34
N ILE A 74 -3.98 -5.03 -16.53
CA ILE A 74 -3.91 -3.63 -16.99
C ILE A 74 -2.81 -3.36 -18.01
N CYS A 75 -1.82 -4.25 -18.14
CA CYS A 75 -0.78 -4.15 -19.16
C CYS A 75 -1.34 -4.33 -20.59
N THR A 76 -2.55 -4.86 -20.74
CA THR A 76 -3.24 -5.00 -22.02
C THR A 76 -4.12 -3.80 -22.38
N GLY A 77 -4.11 -2.77 -21.54
CA GLY A 77 -4.94 -1.59 -21.64
C GLY A 77 -6.00 -1.51 -20.54
N LEU A 78 -6.37 -0.29 -20.17
CA LEU A 78 -7.37 0.00 -19.16
C LEU A 78 -8.54 0.76 -19.77
N GLU A 79 -9.66 0.06 -19.95
CA GLU A 79 -10.92 0.62 -20.42
C GLU A 79 -11.97 0.40 -19.35
N VAL A 80 -12.71 1.45 -19.05
CA VAL A 80 -13.80 1.45 -18.06
C VAL A 80 -14.98 2.19 -18.68
N ASP A 81 -16.16 1.60 -18.56
CA ASP A 81 -17.40 2.21 -19.04
C ASP A 81 -17.89 3.28 -18.04
N GLY A 82 -18.45 4.35 -18.59
CA GLY A 82 -19.04 5.44 -17.82
C GLY A 82 -18.03 6.51 -17.36
N PRO A 83 -18.46 7.43 -16.49
CA PRO A 83 -17.63 8.51 -16.00
C PRO A 83 -16.56 7.98 -15.02
N VAL A 84 -15.36 8.59 -15.08
CA VAL A 84 -14.26 8.32 -14.16
C VAL A 84 -13.76 9.65 -13.61
N ASP A 85 -13.87 9.83 -12.30
CA ASP A 85 -13.47 11.06 -11.62
C ASP A 85 -12.10 10.92 -10.92
N ALA A 86 -11.78 9.68 -10.47
CA ALA A 86 -10.53 9.37 -9.82
C ALA A 86 -10.01 7.99 -10.16
N ILE A 87 -8.69 7.84 -10.25
CA ILE A 87 -7.99 6.58 -10.45
C ILE A 87 -6.96 6.44 -9.34
N VAL A 88 -7.03 5.34 -8.57
CA VAL A 88 -5.97 5.00 -7.62
C VAL A 88 -5.25 3.77 -8.14
N HIS A 89 -4.02 3.98 -8.60
CA HIS A 89 -3.22 2.93 -9.22
C HIS A 89 -2.35 2.22 -8.18
N LEU A 90 -2.85 1.06 -7.70
CA LEU A 90 -2.18 0.20 -6.71
C LEU A 90 -1.66 -1.11 -7.30
N ALA A 91 -2.04 -1.46 -8.55
CA ALA A 91 -1.67 -2.72 -9.18
C ALA A 91 -0.15 -2.87 -9.28
N SER A 92 0.38 -3.82 -8.54
CA SER A 92 1.79 -4.26 -8.59
C SER A 92 1.98 -5.47 -7.68
N PRO A 93 2.78 -6.49 -8.04
CA PRO A 93 3.35 -7.43 -7.09
C PRO A 93 4.22 -6.64 -6.10
N ALA A 94 3.82 -6.57 -4.82
CA ALA A 94 4.43 -5.64 -3.85
C ALA A 94 5.12 -6.35 -2.69
N SER A 95 4.94 -7.68 -2.56
CA SER A 95 5.69 -8.46 -1.58
C SER A 95 7.01 -8.97 -2.17
N PRO A 96 8.08 -9.11 -1.35
CA PRO A 96 9.34 -9.68 -1.81
C PRO A 96 9.17 -11.06 -2.45
N GLN A 97 8.31 -11.90 -1.93
CA GLN A 97 8.02 -13.20 -2.51
C GLN A 97 7.38 -13.10 -3.90
N ASP A 98 6.41 -12.18 -4.06
CA ASP A 98 5.69 -12.04 -5.32
C ASP A 98 6.57 -11.42 -6.41
N TYR A 99 7.27 -10.29 -6.16
CA TYR A 99 8.06 -9.68 -7.22
C TYR A 99 9.34 -10.48 -7.57
N LEU A 100 9.86 -11.30 -6.64
CA LEU A 100 10.95 -12.23 -6.95
C LEU A 100 10.47 -13.45 -7.76
N ARG A 101 9.22 -13.89 -7.54
CA ARG A 101 8.58 -14.96 -8.31
C ARG A 101 8.11 -14.51 -9.70
N LEU A 102 7.71 -13.22 -9.83
CA LEU A 102 7.13 -12.61 -11.03
C LEU A 102 7.94 -11.39 -11.48
N PRO A 103 9.27 -11.52 -11.73
CA PRO A 103 10.11 -10.34 -11.94
C PRO A 103 9.80 -9.59 -13.23
N VAL A 104 9.51 -10.27 -14.32
CA VAL A 104 9.18 -9.66 -15.61
C VAL A 104 7.79 -9.04 -15.59
N GLU A 105 6.83 -9.71 -14.97
CA GLU A 105 5.46 -9.22 -14.78
C GLU A 105 5.45 -7.96 -13.90
N THR A 106 6.31 -7.93 -12.87
CA THR A 106 6.46 -6.75 -12.01
C THR A 106 6.96 -5.54 -12.81
N LEU A 107 7.96 -5.71 -13.67
CA LEU A 107 8.42 -4.65 -14.57
C LEU A 107 7.35 -4.24 -15.59
N ARG A 108 6.59 -5.20 -16.14
CA ARG A 108 5.51 -4.91 -17.09
C ARG A 108 4.39 -4.08 -16.45
N VAL A 109 3.91 -4.45 -15.26
CA VAL A 109 2.88 -3.68 -14.60
C VAL A 109 3.39 -2.32 -14.12
N GLY A 110 4.63 -2.24 -13.64
CA GLY A 110 5.29 -0.97 -13.29
C GLY A 110 5.45 -0.02 -14.46
N SER A 111 5.58 -0.53 -15.69
CA SER A 111 5.72 0.26 -16.91
C SER A 111 4.41 0.34 -17.72
N ALA A 112 4.06 -0.69 -18.48
CA ALA A 112 2.89 -0.70 -19.36
C ALA A 112 1.59 -0.50 -18.58
N GLY A 113 1.45 -1.11 -17.39
CA GLY A 113 0.28 -0.93 -16.53
C GLY A 113 0.14 0.52 -16.04
N THR A 114 1.23 1.14 -15.62
CA THR A 114 1.24 2.56 -15.21
C THR A 114 0.89 3.48 -16.39
N LEU A 115 1.44 3.23 -17.59
CA LEU A 115 1.07 3.99 -18.79
C LEU A 115 -0.39 3.83 -19.16
N ALA A 116 -0.98 2.64 -19.01
CA ALA A 116 -2.41 2.41 -19.25
C ALA A 116 -3.30 3.20 -18.26
N ALA A 117 -2.91 3.28 -16.99
CA ALA A 117 -3.62 4.09 -15.98
C ALA A 117 -3.53 5.59 -16.30
N LEU A 118 -2.35 6.08 -16.70
CA LEU A 118 -2.13 7.47 -17.11
C LEU A 118 -2.92 7.83 -18.38
N GLU A 119 -3.00 6.91 -19.34
CA GLU A 119 -3.78 7.14 -20.56
C GLU A 119 -5.30 7.17 -20.27
N LEU A 120 -5.79 6.34 -19.33
CA LEU A 120 -7.17 6.46 -18.86
C LEU A 120 -7.40 7.84 -18.21
N ALA A 121 -6.51 8.27 -17.31
CA ALA A 121 -6.61 9.58 -16.65
C ALA A 121 -6.64 10.72 -17.67
N ARG A 122 -5.76 10.67 -18.68
CA ARG A 122 -5.71 11.66 -19.78
C ARG A 122 -7.02 11.73 -20.57
N ARG A 123 -7.60 10.57 -20.92
CA ARG A 123 -8.83 10.50 -21.73
C ARG A 123 -10.08 10.94 -20.96
N THR A 124 -10.12 10.68 -19.67
CA THR A 124 -11.30 10.97 -18.80
C THR A 124 -11.17 12.27 -18.03
N ALA A 125 -10.02 12.94 -18.09
CA ALA A 125 -9.67 14.07 -17.22
C ALA A 125 -9.77 13.72 -15.70
N ALA A 126 -9.65 12.44 -15.36
CA ALA A 126 -9.71 11.96 -13.99
C ALA A 126 -8.41 12.29 -13.24
N ARG A 127 -8.53 12.54 -11.93
CA ARG A 127 -7.35 12.61 -11.07
C ARG A 127 -6.74 11.23 -10.85
N LEU A 128 -5.45 11.11 -11.07
CA LEU A 128 -4.71 9.87 -10.81
C LEU A 128 -3.87 9.98 -9.54
N VAL A 129 -4.04 9.06 -8.61
CA VAL A 129 -3.12 8.84 -7.48
C VAL A 129 -2.27 7.60 -7.78
N TYR A 130 -0.99 7.82 -8.02
CA TYR A 130 -0.01 6.77 -8.26
C TYR A 130 0.62 6.31 -6.95
N ALA A 131 0.41 5.05 -6.60
CA ALA A 131 1.06 4.44 -5.45
C ALA A 131 2.50 4.04 -5.78
N SER A 132 3.42 4.94 -5.53
CA SER A 132 4.84 4.66 -5.44
C SER A 132 5.16 3.99 -4.09
N SER A 133 6.42 3.82 -3.78
CA SER A 133 6.89 3.10 -2.60
C SER A 133 8.10 3.78 -1.99
N SER A 134 8.31 3.59 -0.70
CA SER A 134 9.58 3.93 -0.04
C SER A 134 10.78 3.18 -0.64
N GLU A 135 10.54 2.12 -1.42
CA GLU A 135 11.61 1.37 -2.11
C GLU A 135 12.34 2.22 -3.16
N VAL A 136 11.74 3.31 -3.68
CA VAL A 136 12.42 4.28 -4.56
C VAL A 136 13.64 4.93 -3.90
N TYR A 137 13.72 4.88 -2.57
CA TYR A 137 14.86 5.38 -1.80
C TYR A 137 16.02 4.38 -1.68
N GLY A 138 15.80 3.09 -1.98
CA GLY A 138 16.81 2.02 -1.87
C GLY A 138 17.31 1.82 -0.44
N ASP A 139 18.62 1.57 -0.24
CA ASP A 139 19.31 1.63 1.07
C ASP A 139 19.72 3.09 1.32
N PRO A 140 18.92 3.88 2.04
CA PRO A 140 19.04 5.33 2.02
C PRO A 140 20.27 5.82 2.78
N LEU A 141 20.91 6.86 2.22
CA LEU A 141 22.01 7.60 2.86
C LEU A 141 21.49 8.82 3.66
N VAL A 142 20.20 9.12 3.55
CA VAL A 142 19.50 10.21 4.27
C VAL A 142 18.48 9.61 5.22
N HIS A 143 18.44 10.08 6.45
CA HIS A 143 17.51 9.58 7.49
C HIS A 143 17.03 10.72 8.41
N PRO A 144 15.72 10.90 8.63
CA PRO A 144 14.61 10.25 7.92
C PRO A 144 14.59 10.60 6.43
N GLN A 145 13.91 9.76 5.60
CA GLN A 145 13.80 10.02 4.17
C GLN A 145 12.76 11.11 3.92
N ASP A 146 13.17 12.21 3.32
CA ASP A 146 12.28 13.26 2.80
C ASP A 146 12.07 13.12 1.28
N GLU A 147 11.08 13.80 0.74
CA GLU A 147 10.69 13.67 -0.66
C GLU A 147 11.71 14.24 -1.65
N SER A 148 12.63 15.10 -1.23
CA SER A 148 13.69 15.68 -2.06
C SER A 148 14.86 14.71 -2.29
N TYR A 149 14.96 13.65 -1.48
CA TYR A 149 16.00 12.66 -1.61
C TYR A 149 15.76 11.73 -2.81
N TRP A 150 16.72 11.64 -3.72
CA TRP A 150 16.59 10.88 -4.97
C TRP A 150 16.78 9.36 -4.83
N GLY A 151 17.28 8.92 -3.69
CA GLY A 151 17.47 7.51 -3.39
C GLY A 151 18.87 6.98 -3.70
N ASN A 152 19.10 5.74 -3.25
CA ASN A 152 20.31 4.94 -3.45
C ASN A 152 19.89 3.50 -3.75
N VAL A 153 19.39 3.28 -4.97
CA VAL A 153 18.86 2.00 -5.45
C VAL A 153 19.95 1.22 -6.17
N ASN A 154 20.04 -0.10 -5.92
CA ASN A 154 20.83 -1.01 -6.75
C ASN A 154 20.01 -1.41 -8.01
N PRO A 155 20.33 -0.88 -9.21
CA PRO A 155 19.50 -1.10 -10.39
C PRO A 155 19.60 -2.52 -10.97
N LEU A 156 20.53 -3.33 -10.51
CA LEU A 156 20.78 -4.69 -11.00
C LEU A 156 20.52 -5.77 -9.94
N GLY A 157 20.27 -5.36 -8.70
CA GLY A 157 19.99 -6.29 -7.60
C GLY A 157 18.63 -6.99 -7.74
N PRO A 158 18.35 -8.01 -6.93
CA PRO A 158 17.14 -8.81 -7.04
C PRO A 158 15.86 -8.00 -6.78
N ARG A 159 15.94 -6.90 -6.01
CA ARG A 159 14.83 -6.01 -5.71
C ARG A 159 14.56 -4.98 -6.81
N SER A 160 15.50 -4.78 -7.75
CA SER A 160 15.45 -3.74 -8.79
C SER A 160 14.16 -3.79 -9.63
N VAL A 161 13.61 -4.98 -9.87
CA VAL A 161 12.37 -5.14 -10.66
C VAL A 161 11.18 -4.38 -10.06
N TYR A 162 11.12 -4.30 -8.74
CA TYR A 162 10.10 -3.52 -8.04
C TYR A 162 10.52 -2.05 -7.89
N ASP A 163 11.73 -1.82 -7.41
CA ASP A 163 12.27 -0.49 -7.10
C ASP A 163 12.31 0.38 -8.36
N GLU A 164 12.89 -0.12 -9.45
CA GLU A 164 12.96 0.61 -10.73
C GLU A 164 11.59 0.68 -11.42
N GLY A 165 10.72 -0.34 -11.25
CA GLY A 165 9.34 -0.26 -11.71
C GLY A 165 8.58 0.90 -11.07
N LYS A 166 8.77 1.16 -9.77
CA LYS A 166 8.18 2.30 -9.08
C LYS A 166 8.81 3.63 -9.48
N ARG A 167 10.13 3.69 -9.65
CA ARG A 167 10.85 4.87 -10.15
C ARG A 167 10.45 5.23 -11.59
N PHE A 168 10.30 4.24 -12.47
CA PHE A 168 9.74 4.44 -13.81
C PHE A 168 8.35 5.08 -13.73
N GLY A 169 7.48 4.57 -12.86
CA GLY A 169 6.12 5.09 -12.71
C GLY A 169 6.11 6.55 -12.26
N GLU A 170 6.97 6.95 -11.30
CA GLU A 170 7.11 8.38 -10.92
C GLU A 170 7.55 9.25 -12.11
N ALA A 171 8.52 8.78 -12.90
CA ALA A 171 8.99 9.48 -14.08
C ALA A 171 7.90 9.60 -15.16
N ALA A 172 7.11 8.53 -15.36
CA ALA A 172 5.99 8.53 -16.30
C ALA A 172 4.88 9.51 -15.86
N VAL A 173 4.50 9.51 -14.58
CA VAL A 173 3.54 10.49 -14.03
C VAL A 173 4.04 11.91 -14.28
N ALA A 174 5.29 12.21 -13.93
CA ALA A 174 5.87 13.54 -14.13
C ALA A 174 5.89 13.97 -15.61
N ALA A 175 6.13 13.03 -16.54
CA ALA A 175 6.08 13.29 -17.97
C ALA A 175 4.65 13.62 -18.44
N TYR A 176 3.65 12.82 -18.06
CA TYR A 176 2.25 13.05 -18.43
C TYR A 176 1.69 14.36 -17.87
N VAL A 177 2.08 14.71 -16.63
CA VAL A 177 1.71 16.03 -16.06
C VAL A 177 2.26 17.16 -16.92
N ARG A 178 3.56 17.10 -17.30
CA ARG A 178 4.21 18.18 -18.10
C ARG A 178 3.70 18.27 -19.53
N GLU A 179 3.54 17.12 -20.21
CA GLU A 179 3.25 17.09 -21.64
C GLU A 179 1.75 17.12 -21.94
N HIS A 180 0.94 16.59 -21.06
CA HIS A 180 -0.50 16.39 -21.30
C HIS A 180 -1.41 17.06 -20.27
N GLY A 181 -0.86 17.69 -19.23
CA GLY A 181 -1.63 18.36 -18.19
C GLY A 181 -2.49 17.41 -17.35
N VAL A 182 -2.09 16.13 -17.24
CA VAL A 182 -2.84 15.14 -16.44
C VAL A 182 -2.83 15.57 -14.97
N ASP A 183 -4.00 15.60 -14.35
CA ASP A 183 -4.12 15.81 -12.90
C ASP A 183 -3.67 14.52 -12.18
N ALA A 184 -2.45 14.53 -11.65
CA ALA A 184 -1.89 13.34 -10.99
C ALA A 184 -1.12 13.68 -9.72
N CYS A 185 -1.12 12.73 -8.79
CA CYS A 185 -0.39 12.79 -7.53
C CYS A 185 0.45 11.53 -7.35
N VAL A 186 1.71 11.69 -6.99
CA VAL A 186 2.58 10.59 -6.55
C VAL A 186 2.56 10.48 -5.04
N VAL A 187 2.29 9.29 -4.52
CA VAL A 187 2.41 8.99 -3.08
C VAL A 187 3.42 7.87 -2.85
N ARG A 188 4.41 8.08 -1.99
CA ARG A 188 5.41 7.09 -1.61
C ARG A 188 4.97 6.38 -0.33
N LEU A 189 4.42 5.17 -0.49
CA LEU A 189 3.93 4.37 0.62
C LEU A 189 5.10 3.73 1.37
N PHE A 190 5.13 3.92 2.68
CA PHE A 190 6.01 3.19 3.58
C PHE A 190 5.33 1.92 4.08
N ASN A 191 6.09 1.08 4.82
CA ASN A 191 5.63 -0.24 5.22
C ASN A 191 4.25 -0.20 5.88
N THR A 192 3.25 -0.65 5.14
CA THR A 192 1.87 -0.75 5.61
C THR A 192 1.56 -2.19 6.00
N TYR A 193 0.84 -2.37 7.10
CA TYR A 193 0.40 -3.67 7.61
C TYR A 193 -1.06 -3.62 8.05
N GLY A 194 -1.72 -4.78 8.07
CA GLY A 194 -3.13 -4.86 8.46
C GLY A 194 -3.77 -6.22 8.12
N PRO A 195 -5.05 -6.41 8.45
CA PRO A 195 -5.86 -7.54 7.96
C PRO A 195 -5.85 -7.63 6.43
N ARG A 196 -6.16 -8.80 5.87
CA ARG A 196 -6.12 -9.14 4.43
C ARG A 196 -4.71 -9.18 3.82
N MET A 197 -3.64 -9.03 4.61
CA MET A 197 -2.32 -9.50 4.17
C MET A 197 -2.33 -11.02 4.12
N LYS A 198 -1.65 -11.60 3.12
CA LYS A 198 -1.56 -13.07 3.02
C LYS A 198 -0.71 -13.63 4.16
N PRO A 199 -1.07 -14.78 4.76
CA PRO A 199 -0.26 -15.42 5.78
C PRO A 199 1.16 -15.79 5.32
N ASP A 200 1.30 -16.10 4.02
CA ASP A 200 2.55 -16.44 3.33
C ASP A 200 3.13 -15.25 2.53
N ASP A 201 2.78 -14.04 2.89
CA ASP A 201 3.19 -12.80 2.21
C ASP A 201 4.73 -12.59 2.14
N GLY A 202 5.46 -13.20 3.10
CA GLY A 202 6.90 -13.06 3.21
C GLY A 202 7.38 -11.78 3.88
N ARG A 203 6.49 -10.81 4.11
CA ARG A 203 6.82 -9.60 4.87
C ARG A 203 6.83 -9.88 6.37
N MET A 204 7.51 -9.02 7.12
CA MET A 204 7.84 -9.19 8.54
C MET A 204 6.62 -9.47 9.43
N VAL A 205 5.57 -8.63 9.35
CA VAL A 205 4.41 -8.74 10.25
C VAL A 205 3.63 -10.05 10.03
N PRO A 206 3.21 -10.43 8.80
CA PRO A 206 2.56 -11.72 8.56
C PRO A 206 3.42 -12.90 9.02
N ASN A 207 4.70 -12.91 8.68
CA ASN A 207 5.61 -14.00 9.05
C ASN A 207 5.67 -14.20 10.57
N PHE A 208 5.92 -13.14 11.33
CA PHE A 208 6.01 -13.24 12.78
C PHE A 208 4.68 -13.65 13.41
N VAL A 209 3.55 -13.11 12.93
CA VAL A 209 2.23 -13.47 13.45
C VAL A 209 1.92 -14.95 13.20
N VAL A 210 2.14 -15.45 11.98
CA VAL A 210 1.92 -16.85 11.63
C VAL A 210 2.82 -17.76 12.47
N GLN A 211 4.11 -17.47 12.54
CA GLN A 211 5.09 -18.25 13.30
C GLN A 211 4.71 -18.31 14.80
N ALA A 212 4.37 -17.15 15.39
CA ALA A 212 3.96 -17.09 16.79
C ALA A 212 2.69 -17.89 17.07
N LEU A 213 1.67 -17.80 16.20
CA LEU A 213 0.41 -18.53 16.33
C LEU A 213 0.56 -20.04 16.09
N GLU A 214 1.62 -20.46 15.40
CA GLU A 214 1.96 -21.87 15.14
C GLU A 214 2.92 -22.47 16.17
N GLY A 215 3.42 -21.67 17.10
CA GLY A 215 4.46 -22.12 18.02
C GLY A 215 5.80 -22.40 17.35
N LYS A 216 6.00 -21.89 16.13
CA LYS A 216 7.26 -21.98 15.38
C LYS A 216 8.21 -20.87 15.82
N PRO A 217 9.53 -21.04 15.70
CA PRO A 217 10.48 -19.97 15.95
C PRO A 217 10.19 -18.74 15.07
N LEU A 218 10.28 -17.52 15.65
CA LEU A 218 10.20 -16.27 14.92
C LEU A 218 11.54 -16.03 14.24
N THR A 219 11.55 -15.98 12.91
CA THR A 219 12.78 -15.87 12.11
C THR A 219 13.13 -14.42 11.82
N VAL A 220 14.20 -13.91 12.43
CA VAL A 220 14.75 -12.58 12.22
C VAL A 220 15.93 -12.67 11.25
N TYR A 221 15.85 -11.98 10.13
CA TYR A 221 16.95 -11.91 9.17
C TYR A 221 17.98 -10.86 9.60
N GLY A 222 19.28 -11.19 9.51
CA GLY A 222 20.36 -10.33 9.98
C GLY A 222 20.41 -10.22 11.50
N SER A 223 20.85 -9.07 12.01
CA SER A 223 21.00 -8.83 13.47
C SER A 223 19.71 -8.43 14.19
N GLY A 224 18.63 -8.18 13.45
CA GLY A 224 17.39 -7.62 14.00
C GLY A 224 17.46 -6.16 14.39
N ARG A 225 18.62 -5.49 14.22
CA ARG A 225 18.82 -4.06 14.54
C ARG A 225 18.37 -3.12 13.41
N GLN A 226 18.14 -3.64 12.21
CA GLN A 226 17.54 -2.86 11.14
C GLN A 226 16.16 -2.36 11.55
N THR A 227 15.85 -1.13 11.17
CA THR A 227 14.64 -0.46 11.65
C THR A 227 13.58 -0.38 10.55
N ARG A 228 12.34 -0.38 10.97
CA ARG A 228 11.17 -0.20 10.11
C ARG A 228 10.15 0.71 10.79
N SER A 229 9.48 1.49 9.97
CA SER A 229 8.35 2.32 10.38
C SER A 229 7.07 1.70 9.83
N LEU A 230 6.21 1.21 10.70
CA LEU A 230 5.01 0.45 10.34
C LEU A 230 3.77 1.32 10.45
N CYS A 231 3.04 1.49 9.36
CA CYS A 231 1.78 2.23 9.27
C CYS A 231 0.60 1.25 9.19
N TYR A 232 -0.41 1.44 10.02
CA TYR A 232 -1.60 0.60 9.96
C TYR A 232 -2.43 0.91 8.73
N VAL A 233 -3.09 -0.11 8.17
CA VAL A 233 -3.79 -0.02 6.88
C VAL A 233 -4.85 1.08 6.82
N SER A 234 -5.61 1.31 7.91
CA SER A 234 -6.63 2.36 7.93
C SER A 234 -6.03 3.76 7.78
N ASP A 235 -4.87 4.00 8.40
CA ASP A 235 -4.18 5.28 8.28
C ASP A 235 -3.68 5.52 6.85
N THR A 236 -3.14 4.47 6.21
CA THR A 236 -2.69 4.55 4.82
C THR A 236 -3.86 4.78 3.86
N VAL A 237 -4.99 4.10 4.08
CA VAL A 237 -6.21 4.27 3.26
C VAL A 237 -6.79 5.67 3.42
N GLU A 238 -6.81 6.22 4.64
CA GLU A 238 -7.22 7.60 4.89
C GLU A 238 -6.33 8.60 4.15
N ALA A 239 -5.00 8.39 4.17
CA ALA A 239 -4.06 9.22 3.43
C ALA A 239 -4.30 9.16 1.91
N LEU A 240 -4.55 7.96 1.35
CA LEU A 240 -4.88 7.79 -0.07
C LEU A 240 -6.18 8.51 -0.44
N LEU A 241 -7.21 8.41 0.40
CA LEU A 241 -8.47 9.11 0.19
C LEU A 241 -8.29 10.62 0.15
N ARG A 242 -7.51 11.17 1.10
CA ARG A 242 -7.19 12.61 1.12
C ARG A 242 -6.33 13.02 -0.08
N ALA A 243 -5.43 12.17 -0.56
CA ALA A 243 -4.65 12.43 -1.77
C ALA A 243 -5.53 12.50 -3.03
N VAL A 244 -6.61 11.70 -3.11
CA VAL A 244 -7.63 11.81 -4.16
C VAL A 244 -8.31 13.17 -4.13
N GLY A 245 -8.62 13.71 -2.94
CA GLY A 245 -9.26 15.01 -2.76
C GLY A 245 -8.33 16.22 -2.85
N SER A 246 -7.00 16.02 -2.90
CA SER A 246 -5.99 17.08 -2.95
C SER A 246 -5.64 17.43 -4.39
N ASP A 247 -5.19 18.64 -4.65
CA ASP A 247 -4.62 19.12 -5.93
C ASP A 247 -3.08 19.06 -5.96
N HIS A 248 -2.44 18.65 -4.87
CA HIS A 248 -0.98 18.59 -4.81
C HIS A 248 -0.43 17.43 -5.67
N PRO A 249 0.60 17.67 -6.52
CA PRO A 249 1.10 16.64 -7.43
C PRO A 249 2.00 15.59 -6.77
N GLY A 250 2.46 15.81 -5.55
CA GLY A 250 3.46 14.96 -4.90
C GLY A 250 4.89 15.26 -5.40
N PRO A 251 5.85 14.34 -5.17
CA PRO A 251 5.65 13.15 -4.35
C PRO A 251 5.38 13.48 -2.89
N MET A 252 4.60 12.63 -2.19
CA MET A 252 4.35 12.74 -0.75
C MET A 252 4.63 11.42 -0.06
N ASN A 253 5.37 11.44 1.03
CA ASN A 253 5.58 10.27 1.88
C ASN A 253 4.33 10.00 2.73
N LEU A 254 3.82 8.78 2.66
CA LEU A 254 2.72 8.30 3.49
C LEU A 254 3.20 7.12 4.34
N GLY A 255 3.28 7.33 5.65
CA GLY A 255 3.77 6.33 6.58
C GLY A 255 3.80 6.81 8.02
N ASN A 256 4.17 5.93 8.92
CA ASN A 256 4.30 6.25 10.33
C ASN A 256 5.76 6.67 10.64
N PRO A 257 6.03 7.84 11.23
CA PRO A 257 7.39 8.26 11.57
C PRO A 257 7.98 7.56 12.81
N VAL A 258 7.19 6.74 13.52
CA VAL A 258 7.69 5.96 14.65
C VAL A 258 8.45 4.75 14.14
N GLU A 259 9.72 4.67 14.51
CA GLU A 259 10.67 3.66 14.06
C GLU A 259 10.89 2.61 15.15
N MET A 260 10.93 1.35 14.76
CA MET A 260 11.24 0.22 15.66
C MET A 260 12.21 -0.73 14.96
N THR A 261 13.03 -1.41 15.73
CA THR A 261 13.87 -2.50 15.24
C THR A 261 13.02 -3.72 14.90
N VAL A 262 13.48 -4.52 13.96
CA VAL A 262 12.82 -5.79 13.61
C VAL A 262 12.69 -6.71 14.82
N LEU A 263 13.70 -6.70 15.70
CA LEU A 263 13.69 -7.48 16.94
C LEU A 263 12.58 -7.02 17.90
N GLU A 264 12.45 -5.71 18.14
CA GLU A 264 11.37 -5.16 18.99
C GLU A 264 9.98 -5.51 18.45
N VAL A 265 9.79 -5.51 17.12
CA VAL A 265 8.53 -5.92 16.52
C VAL A 265 8.26 -7.43 16.74
N ALA A 266 9.29 -8.28 16.60
CA ALA A 266 9.16 -9.72 16.87
C ALA A 266 8.78 -9.99 18.34
N GLU A 267 9.44 -9.32 19.29
CA GLU A 267 9.14 -9.42 20.71
C GLU A 267 7.72 -8.94 21.03
N LEU A 268 7.30 -7.82 20.46
CA LEU A 268 5.94 -7.30 20.65
C LEU A 268 4.86 -8.27 20.12
N ILE A 269 5.07 -8.88 18.93
CA ILE A 269 4.14 -9.88 18.39
C ILE A 269 4.11 -11.14 19.26
N ARG A 270 5.27 -11.61 19.71
CA ARG A 270 5.35 -12.75 20.64
C ARG A 270 4.54 -12.49 21.92
N ASP A 271 4.70 -11.30 22.50
CA ASP A 271 3.96 -10.90 23.72
C ASP A 271 2.45 -10.82 23.47
N LEU A 272 2.02 -10.17 22.37
CA LEU A 272 0.61 -10.00 22.03
C LEU A 272 -0.10 -11.33 21.69
N THR A 273 0.64 -12.29 21.14
CA THR A 273 0.10 -13.64 20.86
C THR A 273 0.07 -14.54 22.08
N GLY A 274 0.83 -14.22 23.13
CA GLY A 274 1.10 -15.09 24.29
C GLY A 274 1.98 -16.29 23.92
N SER A 275 2.74 -16.19 22.81
CA SER A 275 3.59 -17.28 22.32
C SER A 275 4.87 -17.41 23.15
N THR A 276 5.29 -18.66 23.36
CA THR A 276 6.59 -19.01 23.94
C THR A 276 7.66 -19.31 22.89
N SER A 277 7.38 -19.02 21.62
CA SER A 277 8.29 -19.25 20.50
C SER A 277 9.63 -18.56 20.70
N GLU A 278 10.71 -19.24 20.36
CA GLU A 278 12.05 -18.67 20.34
C GLU A 278 12.18 -17.68 19.18
N ILE A 279 13.08 -16.69 19.33
CA ILE A 279 13.50 -15.83 18.24
C ILE A 279 14.82 -16.37 17.69
N THR A 280 14.83 -16.71 16.41
CA THR A 280 16.01 -17.26 15.73
C THR A 280 16.53 -16.28 14.67
N PHE A 281 17.86 -16.21 14.52
CA PHE A 281 18.48 -15.31 13.57
C PHE A 281 18.95 -16.08 12.34
N LEU A 282 18.61 -15.57 11.15
CA LEU A 282 19.02 -16.09 9.86
C LEU A 282 19.97 -15.10 9.17
N PRO A 283 20.74 -15.52 8.15
CA PRO A 283 21.53 -14.59 7.35
C PRO A 283 20.70 -13.42 6.81
N GLY A 284 21.27 -12.21 6.75
CA GLY A 284 20.60 -11.04 6.20
C GLY A 284 20.24 -11.25 4.73
N MET A 285 19.16 -10.59 4.31
CA MET A 285 18.75 -10.60 2.89
C MET A 285 19.58 -9.57 2.11
N GLU A 286 19.88 -9.92 0.85
CA GLU A 286 20.57 -9.03 -0.08
C GLU A 286 19.71 -7.78 -0.35
N ASP A 287 20.36 -6.61 -0.40
CA ASP A 287 19.75 -5.30 -0.63
C ASP A 287 18.60 -4.93 0.34
N ASP A 288 18.53 -5.58 1.53
CA ASP A 288 17.52 -5.18 2.53
C ASP A 288 17.93 -3.86 3.22
N PRO A 289 17.13 -2.79 3.12
CA PRO A 289 17.49 -1.49 3.69
C PRO A 289 17.74 -1.55 5.19
N ARG A 290 18.80 -0.89 5.65
CA ARG A 290 19.14 -0.85 7.08
C ARG A 290 18.22 0.04 7.90
N LEU A 291 17.80 1.17 7.34
CA LEU A 291 16.95 2.17 7.98
C LEU A 291 15.80 2.55 7.04
N ARG A 292 14.58 2.62 7.58
CA ARG A 292 13.42 3.04 6.78
C ARG A 292 12.43 3.82 7.66
N ARG A 293 12.46 5.17 7.52
CA ARG A 293 11.60 6.09 8.27
C ARG A 293 11.17 7.28 7.40
N PRO A 294 9.87 7.55 7.22
CA PRO A 294 9.41 8.71 6.46
C PRO A 294 9.58 10.02 7.25
N GLU A 295 9.97 11.09 6.55
CA GLU A 295 9.54 12.43 6.92
C GLU A 295 8.14 12.66 6.34
N ILE A 296 7.19 13.11 7.18
CA ILE A 296 5.77 13.28 6.78
C ILE A 296 5.26 14.72 6.94
N ALA A 297 6.14 15.70 7.09
CA ALA A 297 5.75 17.10 7.26
C ALA A 297 4.94 17.61 6.05
N LEU A 298 5.25 17.14 4.84
CA LEU A 298 4.50 17.49 3.65
C LEU A 298 3.07 16.95 3.70
N ALA A 299 2.87 15.67 4.02
CA ALA A 299 1.56 15.07 4.14
C ALA A 299 0.71 15.73 5.25
N ARG A 300 1.33 16.06 6.39
CA ARG A 300 0.66 16.83 7.45
C ARG A 300 0.16 18.18 6.98
N ARG A 301 1.00 18.93 6.24
CA ARG A 301 0.66 20.27 5.77
C ARG A 301 -0.38 20.27 4.67
N VAL A 302 -0.25 19.34 3.70
CA VAL A 302 -1.09 19.34 2.49
C VAL A 302 -2.39 18.59 2.73
N LEU A 303 -2.33 17.41 3.35
CA LEU A 303 -3.49 16.54 3.56
C LEU A 303 -4.14 16.72 4.94
N GLY A 304 -3.52 17.47 5.87
CA GLY A 304 -3.94 17.47 7.27
C GLY A 304 -3.91 16.08 7.90
N TRP A 305 -3.03 15.18 7.39
CA TRP A 305 -3.00 13.77 7.76
C TRP A 305 -1.74 13.42 8.57
N GLN A 306 -1.95 12.54 9.53
CA GLN A 306 -0.91 11.79 10.23
C GLN A 306 -1.46 10.43 10.66
N PRO A 307 -0.60 9.41 10.88
CA PRO A 307 -1.08 8.12 11.39
C PRO A 307 -1.55 8.26 12.84
N GLU A 308 -2.66 7.59 13.16
CA GLU A 308 -3.31 7.66 14.48
C GLU A 308 -3.30 6.31 15.19
N VAL A 309 -3.23 5.19 14.45
CA VAL A 309 -3.28 3.85 15.03
C VAL A 309 -1.91 3.46 15.59
N SER A 310 -1.85 3.17 16.89
CA SER A 310 -0.64 2.67 17.52
C SER A 310 -0.26 1.28 16.99
N LEU A 311 1.05 0.96 16.96
CA LEU A 311 1.53 -0.34 16.49
C LEU A 311 0.91 -1.49 17.30
N ARG A 312 0.81 -1.36 18.63
CA ARG A 312 0.21 -2.38 19.50
C ARG A 312 -1.26 -2.64 19.14
N GLN A 313 -2.02 -1.59 18.90
CA GLN A 313 -3.44 -1.71 18.50
C GLN A 313 -3.57 -2.37 17.13
N GLY A 314 -2.86 -1.91 16.11
CA GLY A 314 -2.92 -2.49 14.78
C GLY A 314 -2.44 -3.95 14.73
N LEU A 315 -1.40 -4.31 15.50
CA LEU A 315 -0.95 -5.70 15.60
C LEU A 315 -2.00 -6.60 16.26
N ALA A 316 -2.73 -6.12 17.27
CA ALA A 316 -3.81 -6.88 17.88
C ALA A 316 -4.92 -7.23 16.87
N GLU A 317 -5.29 -6.28 16.01
CA GLU A 317 -6.26 -6.51 14.92
C GLU A 317 -5.75 -7.54 13.88
N VAL A 318 -4.47 -7.46 13.48
CA VAL A 318 -3.86 -8.45 12.56
C VAL A 318 -3.86 -9.84 13.19
N ILE A 319 -3.45 -9.95 14.44
CA ILE A 319 -3.42 -11.23 15.18
C ILE A 319 -4.82 -11.83 15.28
N SER A 320 -5.85 -11.03 15.57
CA SER A 320 -7.25 -11.47 15.59
C SER A 320 -7.67 -12.01 14.23
N SER A 321 -7.46 -11.23 13.16
CA SER A 321 -7.81 -11.63 11.80
C SER A 321 -7.13 -12.96 11.39
N PHE A 322 -5.86 -13.15 11.74
CA PHE A 322 -5.14 -14.40 11.42
C PHE A 322 -5.61 -15.59 12.24
N ARG A 323 -6.04 -15.38 13.50
CA ARG A 323 -6.71 -16.42 14.29
C ARG A 323 -8.01 -16.87 13.64
N ASP A 324 -8.83 -15.93 13.16
CA ASP A 324 -10.11 -16.22 12.52
C ASP A 324 -9.91 -16.99 11.21
N LEU A 325 -8.95 -16.58 10.35
CA LEU A 325 -8.59 -17.31 9.14
C LEU A 325 -8.18 -18.76 9.44
N ARG A 326 -7.40 -18.98 10.49
CA ARG A 326 -6.96 -20.32 10.90
C ARG A 326 -8.12 -21.16 11.45
N ALA A 327 -9.03 -20.55 12.19
CA ALA A 327 -10.22 -21.24 12.69
C ALA A 327 -11.11 -21.69 11.52
N ALA A 328 -11.36 -20.82 10.56
CA ALA A 328 -12.11 -21.14 9.35
C ALA A 328 -11.47 -22.27 8.52
N ALA A 329 -10.15 -22.22 8.31
CA ALA A 329 -9.43 -23.27 7.58
C ALA A 329 -9.48 -24.65 8.28
N ARG A 330 -9.52 -24.69 9.60
CA ARG A 330 -9.66 -25.94 10.36
C ARG A 330 -11.06 -26.54 10.26
N LEU A 331 -12.09 -25.70 10.22
CA LEU A 331 -13.48 -26.14 10.05
C LEU A 331 -13.73 -26.69 8.64
N GLY A 332 -13.22 -26.02 7.59
CA GLY A 332 -13.36 -26.48 6.20
C GLY A 332 -12.49 -27.71 5.85
N ALA A 333 -11.52 -28.11 6.69
CA ALA A 333 -10.74 -29.34 6.51
C ALA A 333 -11.33 -30.54 7.25
N ALA A 334 -12.40 -30.33 8.04
CA ALA A 334 -13.08 -31.39 8.82
C ALA A 334 -14.36 -31.94 8.12
N ASP A 335 -14.75 -31.29 7.01
CA ASP A 335 -15.81 -31.72 6.09
C ASP A 335 -15.20 -32.42 4.84
#